data_deaa65ac96c2ada6431fb67a4746494d
#
_entry.id   deaa65ac96c2ada6431fb67a4746494d
#
_cell.length_a   1.000
_cell.length_b   1.000
_cell.length_c   1.000
_cell.angle_alpha   90.00
_cell.angle_beta   90.00
_cell.angle_gamma   90.00
#
_symmetry.space_group_name_H-M   'P 1'
#
loop_
_entity.id
_entity.type
_entity.pdbx_description
1 polymer ?
#
loop_
_entity_poly.entity_id
_entity_poly.type
_entity_poly.pdbx_seq_one_letter_code
_entity_poly.pdbx_strand_id
1 'polypeptide(L)'
;VKEVIIMGGSISGGNVNAAAEANIYNDPEAAQIVFQAGWNSLTMSGLEVGNKALFTPAYLAQLEKTHGPINDFISAVLKYLVALTLQYGGTGSPMYDPSAVAIAIDPSLVKTSEMHVDVETEGKFARGETIANRQGYVERNVLHGDHYEIEGMDKVSPNTKVCVDVDADRFLKLFISRIQGK
;
A
#
# COMPACT_ATOMS: atom_id res chain seq x y z
N VAL A 1 19.34 -2.78 -8.97
CA VAL A 1 18.58 -2.60 -7.73
C VAL A 1 18.22 -3.98 -7.18
N LYS A 2 18.39 -4.21 -5.87
CA LYS A 2 18.14 -5.51 -5.26
C LYS A 2 16.64 -5.74 -5.05
N GLU A 3 15.95 -4.72 -4.58
CA GLU A 3 14.52 -4.73 -4.29
C GLU A 3 13.94 -3.34 -4.49
N VAL A 4 12.69 -3.28 -4.91
CA VAL A 4 11.89 -2.04 -5.00
C VAL A 4 10.67 -2.23 -4.11
N ILE A 5 10.43 -1.27 -3.22
CA ILE A 5 9.24 -1.23 -2.37
C ILE A 5 8.56 0.09 -2.63
N ILE A 6 7.31 0.05 -3.06
CA ILE A 6 6.54 1.25 -3.38
C ILE A 6 5.42 1.46 -2.37
N MET A 7 5.16 2.72 -2.03
CA MET A 7 3.87 3.11 -1.48
C MET A 7 2.98 3.59 -2.63
N GLY A 8 1.90 2.89 -2.85
CA GLY A 8 0.93 3.21 -3.90
C GLY A 8 0.01 2.06 -4.21
N GLY A 9 -1.07 2.37 -4.89
CA GLY A 9 -2.06 1.41 -5.33
C GLY A 9 -2.99 0.90 -4.24
N SER A 10 -3.94 0.10 -4.68
CA SER A 10 -4.91 -0.57 -3.83
C SER A 10 -5.51 -1.77 -4.58
N ILE A 11 -5.93 -2.78 -3.83
CA ILE A 11 -6.68 -3.93 -4.34
C ILE A 11 -8.13 -3.95 -3.86
N SER A 12 -8.58 -2.89 -3.21
CA SER A 12 -9.91 -2.81 -2.56
C SER A 12 -10.63 -1.49 -2.82
N GLY A 13 -10.14 -0.68 -3.77
CA GLY A 13 -10.71 0.63 -4.11
C GLY A 13 -9.77 1.78 -3.80
N GLY A 14 -10.08 2.96 -4.33
CA GLY A 14 -9.21 4.12 -4.28
C GLY A 14 -9.48 5.11 -3.14
N ASN A 15 -8.66 6.17 -3.10
CA ASN A 15 -8.83 7.33 -2.21
C ASN A 15 -8.93 8.66 -2.98
N VAL A 16 -8.56 8.68 -4.26
CA VAL A 16 -8.76 9.85 -5.15
C VAL A 16 -10.10 9.75 -5.86
N ASN A 17 -10.44 8.56 -6.32
CA ASN A 17 -11.73 8.20 -6.86
C ASN A 17 -12.11 6.80 -6.35
N ALA A 18 -13.18 6.21 -6.86
CA ALA A 18 -13.65 4.90 -6.42
C ALA A 18 -12.66 3.75 -6.70
N ALA A 19 -11.76 3.91 -7.67
CA ALA A 19 -10.88 2.86 -8.17
C ALA A 19 -9.40 3.10 -7.82
N ALA A 20 -8.92 4.35 -7.92
CA ALA A 20 -7.49 4.67 -7.94
C ALA A 20 -6.97 5.25 -6.62
N GLU A 21 -5.76 4.83 -6.27
CA GLU A 21 -4.94 5.44 -5.22
C GLU A 21 -4.20 6.66 -5.78
N ALA A 22 -3.97 7.67 -4.94
CA ALA A 22 -3.48 8.99 -5.34
C ALA A 22 -2.13 8.98 -6.06
N ASN A 23 -1.15 8.21 -5.58
CA ASN A 23 0.18 8.17 -6.18
C ASN A 23 0.13 7.55 -7.58
N ILE A 24 -0.59 6.45 -7.72
CA ILE A 24 -0.78 5.80 -9.03
C ILE A 24 -1.63 6.66 -9.96
N TYR A 25 -2.67 7.31 -9.44
CA TYR A 25 -3.54 8.19 -10.22
C TYR A 25 -2.80 9.41 -10.81
N ASN A 26 -1.80 9.94 -10.11
CA ASN A 26 -1.04 11.10 -10.57
C ASN A 26 -0.19 10.83 -11.82
N ASP A 27 0.33 9.63 -11.98
CA ASP A 27 1.08 9.20 -13.19
C ASP A 27 0.92 7.69 -13.41
N PRO A 28 -0.24 7.25 -13.92
CA PRO A 28 -0.51 5.82 -14.11
C PRO A 28 0.36 5.20 -15.20
N GLU A 29 0.80 5.97 -16.19
CA GLU A 29 1.72 5.50 -17.24
C GLU A 29 3.10 5.17 -16.65
N ALA A 30 3.64 6.05 -15.81
CA ALA A 30 4.91 5.77 -15.11
C ALA A 30 4.76 4.58 -14.15
N ALA A 31 3.65 4.49 -13.43
CA ALA A 31 3.36 3.37 -12.56
C ALA A 31 3.31 2.04 -13.34
N GLN A 32 2.63 1.99 -14.48
CA GLN A 32 2.58 0.81 -15.34
C GLN A 32 3.99 0.39 -15.80
N ILE A 33 4.83 1.34 -16.19
CA ILE A 33 6.23 1.05 -16.56
C ILE A 33 6.98 0.41 -15.37
N VAL A 34 6.77 0.91 -14.16
CA VAL A 34 7.41 0.36 -12.95
C VAL A 34 6.95 -1.08 -12.69
N PHE A 35 5.65 -1.36 -12.76
CA PHE A 35 5.14 -2.72 -12.55
C PHE A 35 5.62 -3.71 -13.61
N GLN A 36 5.83 -3.26 -14.86
CA GLN A 36 6.28 -4.09 -15.97
C GLN A 36 7.80 -4.16 -16.16
N ALA A 37 8.59 -3.45 -15.33
CA ALA A 37 10.04 -3.33 -15.54
C ALA A 37 10.86 -4.60 -15.23
N GLY A 38 10.24 -5.69 -14.83
CA GLY A 38 10.93 -6.99 -14.61
C GLY A 38 11.90 -6.96 -13.42
N TRP A 39 11.49 -6.36 -12.31
CA TRP A 39 12.29 -6.34 -11.08
C TRP A 39 12.49 -7.74 -10.50
N ASN A 40 13.67 -8.00 -9.93
CA ASN A 40 13.91 -9.24 -9.17
C ASN A 40 12.98 -9.35 -7.94
N SER A 41 12.61 -8.22 -7.35
CA SER A 41 11.63 -8.13 -6.27
C SER A 41 10.97 -6.76 -6.31
N LEU A 42 9.66 -6.73 -6.46
CA LEU A 42 8.81 -5.55 -6.32
C LEU A 42 7.77 -5.82 -5.25
N THR A 43 7.68 -4.94 -4.26
CA THR A 43 6.67 -5.01 -3.19
C THR A 43 5.79 -3.77 -3.23
N MET A 44 4.47 -3.97 -3.28
CA MET A 44 3.45 -2.92 -3.24
C MET A 44 2.85 -2.83 -1.83
N SER A 45 3.08 -1.70 -1.15
CA SER A 45 2.39 -1.30 0.08
C SER A 45 1.26 -0.35 -0.28
N GLY A 46 0.09 -0.90 -0.51
CA GLY A 46 -1.11 -0.16 -0.91
C GLY A 46 -1.90 0.44 0.26
N LEU A 47 -3.08 0.96 -0.06
CA LEU A 47 -4.00 1.55 0.94
C LEU A 47 -4.38 0.55 2.04
N GLU A 48 -4.37 -0.76 1.76
CA GLU A 48 -4.70 -1.83 2.70
C GLU A 48 -3.80 -1.81 3.94
N VAL A 49 -2.53 -1.45 3.77
CA VAL A 49 -1.55 -1.33 4.86
C VAL A 49 -1.78 -0.05 5.64
N GLY A 50 -1.78 1.09 4.97
CA GLY A 50 -1.91 2.39 5.62
C GLY A 50 -3.23 2.56 6.37
N ASN A 51 -4.34 2.08 5.80
CA ASN A 51 -5.67 2.15 6.41
C ASN A 51 -5.81 1.29 7.67
N LYS A 52 -4.99 0.26 7.85
CA LYS A 52 -4.91 -0.54 9.07
C LYS A 52 -3.92 0.05 10.08
N ALA A 53 -2.86 0.70 9.63
CA ALA A 53 -1.81 1.26 10.47
C ALA A 53 -2.12 2.73 10.82
N LEU A 54 -3.08 2.95 11.70
CA LEU A 54 -3.54 4.26 12.10
C LEU A 54 -2.74 4.81 13.30
N PHE A 55 -2.06 5.94 13.11
CA PHE A 55 -1.39 6.66 14.18
C PHE A 55 -2.42 7.46 14.99
N THR A 56 -2.85 6.87 16.11
CA THR A 56 -3.93 7.42 16.96
C THR A 56 -3.40 8.46 17.94
N PRO A 57 -4.30 9.23 18.64
CA PRO A 57 -3.89 10.11 19.75
C PRO A 57 -3.09 9.37 20.84
N ALA A 58 -3.35 8.09 21.08
CA ALA A 58 -2.60 7.30 22.06
C ALA A 58 -1.13 7.09 21.65
N TYR A 59 -0.86 6.84 20.38
CA TYR A 59 0.50 6.75 19.85
C TYR A 59 1.19 8.12 19.83
N LEU A 60 0.46 9.19 19.51
CA LEU A 60 1.00 10.54 19.58
C LEU A 60 1.47 10.87 21.00
N ALA A 61 0.64 10.59 22.01
CA ALA A 61 1.02 10.79 23.41
C ALA A 61 2.23 9.96 23.86
N GLN A 62 2.51 8.82 23.23
CA GLN A 62 3.74 8.05 23.48
C GLN A 62 4.94 8.71 22.81
N LEU A 63 4.80 9.22 21.59
CA LEU A 63 5.86 9.91 20.87
C LEU A 63 6.26 11.21 21.59
N GLU A 64 5.31 11.99 22.09
CA GLU A 64 5.51 13.26 22.80
C GLU A 64 6.20 13.11 24.18
N LYS A 65 6.41 11.88 24.68
CA LYS A 65 7.19 11.65 25.94
C LYS A 65 8.68 11.86 25.79
N THR A 66 9.18 11.91 24.56
CA THR A 66 10.60 12.11 24.26
C THR A 66 10.74 13.45 23.52
N HIS A 67 11.76 14.21 23.86
CA HIS A 67 12.07 15.49 23.23
C HIS A 67 13.37 15.42 22.42
N GLY A 68 13.47 16.26 21.42
CA GLY A 68 14.61 16.40 20.56
C GLY A 68 14.21 16.88 19.16
N PRO A 69 15.15 17.44 18.37
CA PRO A 69 14.79 18.11 17.12
C PRO A 69 13.94 17.28 16.16
N ILE A 70 14.29 16.00 15.98
CA ILE A 70 13.56 15.08 15.10
C ILE A 70 12.21 14.71 15.72
N ASN A 71 12.20 14.33 17.00
CA ASN A 71 10.98 13.90 17.69
C ASN A 71 9.93 15.02 17.77
N ASP A 72 10.38 16.23 18.12
CA ASP A 72 9.48 17.40 18.25
C ASP A 72 8.91 17.80 16.88
N PHE A 73 9.72 17.75 15.82
CA PHE A 73 9.25 18.01 14.45
C PHE A 73 8.21 16.97 14.00
N ILE A 74 8.52 15.68 14.13
CA ILE A 74 7.61 14.60 13.73
C ILE A 74 6.33 14.63 14.57
N SER A 75 6.43 14.90 15.87
CA SER A 75 5.27 15.05 16.74
C SER A 75 4.35 16.19 16.29
N ALA A 76 4.91 17.34 15.91
CA ALA A 76 4.14 18.48 15.41
C ALA A 76 3.38 18.12 14.10
N VAL A 77 4.05 17.46 13.15
CA VAL A 77 3.44 16.99 11.90
C VAL A 77 2.32 16.00 12.18
N LEU A 78 2.58 14.97 12.98
CA LEU A 78 1.59 13.93 13.29
C LEU A 78 0.42 14.48 14.09
N LYS A 79 0.65 15.43 15.00
CA LYS A 79 -0.42 16.12 15.74
C LYS A 79 -1.40 16.81 14.79
N TYR A 80 -0.90 17.51 13.79
CA TYR A 80 -1.73 18.13 12.75
C TYR A 80 -2.53 17.09 11.96
N LEU A 81 -1.86 16.03 11.47
CA LEU A 81 -2.50 14.98 10.66
C LEU A 81 -3.56 14.19 11.46
N VAL A 82 -3.27 13.85 12.71
CA VAL A 82 -4.23 13.19 13.61
C VAL A 82 -5.44 14.08 13.86
N ALA A 83 -5.21 15.37 14.16
CA ALA A 83 -6.30 16.31 14.39
C ALA A 83 -7.19 16.47 13.15
N LEU A 84 -6.57 16.58 11.96
CA LEU A 84 -7.29 16.64 10.68
C LEU A 84 -8.15 15.38 10.47
N THR A 85 -7.61 14.20 10.69
CA THR A 85 -8.36 12.95 10.50
C THR A 85 -9.52 12.84 11.48
N LEU A 86 -9.32 13.22 12.75
CA LEU A 86 -10.39 13.23 13.76
C LEU A 86 -11.52 14.21 13.40
N GLN A 87 -11.19 15.36 12.82
CA GLN A 87 -12.19 16.33 12.36
C GLN A 87 -13.13 15.75 11.29
N TYR A 88 -12.63 14.81 10.47
CA TYR A 88 -13.44 14.12 9.45
C TYR A 88 -13.99 12.75 9.93
N GLY A 89 -14.04 12.52 11.22
CA GLY A 89 -14.65 11.32 11.84
C GLY A 89 -13.78 10.07 11.83
N GLY A 90 -12.49 10.20 11.46
CA GLY A 90 -11.52 9.11 11.60
C GLY A 90 -11.03 8.92 13.03
N THR A 91 -10.25 7.88 13.28
CA THR A 91 -9.73 7.52 14.62
C THR A 91 -8.22 7.75 14.76
N GLY A 92 -7.52 8.03 13.66
CA GLY A 92 -6.08 8.26 13.60
C GLY A 92 -5.62 8.52 12.18
N SER A 93 -4.40 9.00 12.02
CA SER A 93 -3.79 9.27 10.72
C SER A 93 -3.23 7.99 10.09
N PRO A 94 -3.61 7.63 8.85
CA PRO A 94 -3.00 6.51 8.14
C PRO A 94 -1.50 6.73 7.91
N MET A 95 -0.71 5.68 8.11
CA MET A 95 0.75 5.70 7.97
C MET A 95 1.16 5.05 6.64
N TYR A 96 0.95 5.77 5.53
CA TYR A 96 1.20 5.27 4.18
C TYR A 96 2.71 5.15 3.88
N ASP A 97 3.42 6.26 3.65
CA ASP A 97 4.82 6.25 3.23
C ASP A 97 5.76 5.61 4.26
N PRO A 98 5.57 5.85 5.57
CA PRO A 98 6.39 5.15 6.57
C PRO A 98 6.26 3.63 6.52
N SER A 99 5.15 3.08 6.01
CA SER A 99 4.98 1.63 5.88
C SER A 99 5.95 1.01 4.88
N ALA A 100 6.17 1.65 3.74
CA ALA A 100 7.13 1.16 2.73
C ALA A 100 8.56 1.12 3.29
N VAL A 101 8.94 2.16 4.05
CA VAL A 101 10.26 2.20 4.74
C VAL A 101 10.34 1.12 5.82
N ALA A 102 9.27 0.91 6.59
CA ALA A 102 9.25 -0.11 7.63
C ALA A 102 9.35 -1.53 7.05
N ILE A 103 8.71 -1.80 5.92
CA ILE A 103 8.82 -3.09 5.19
C ILE A 103 10.25 -3.34 4.73
N ALA A 104 10.96 -2.30 4.27
CA ALA A 104 12.38 -2.42 3.90
C ALA A 104 13.28 -2.76 5.11
N ILE A 105 12.92 -2.31 6.31
CA ILE A 105 13.65 -2.61 7.56
C ILE A 105 13.29 -4.00 8.08
N ASP A 106 12.00 -4.33 8.08
CA ASP A 106 11.45 -5.58 8.61
C ASP A 106 10.28 -6.09 7.75
N PRO A 107 10.56 -6.92 6.73
CA PRO A 107 9.52 -7.45 5.85
C PRO A 107 8.46 -8.31 6.56
N SER A 108 8.77 -8.82 7.76
CA SER A 108 7.82 -9.64 8.53
C SER A 108 6.66 -8.84 9.17
N LEU A 109 6.67 -7.52 9.01
CA LEU A 109 5.56 -6.66 9.44
C LEU A 109 4.29 -6.85 8.59
N VAL A 110 4.42 -7.37 7.39
CA VAL A 110 3.32 -7.52 6.44
C VAL A 110 3.14 -8.96 5.99
N LYS A 111 1.91 -9.29 5.59
CA LYS A 111 1.64 -10.47 4.78
C LYS A 111 1.53 -10.06 3.33
N THR A 112 2.21 -10.77 2.47
CA THR A 112 2.18 -10.53 1.03
C THR A 112 1.52 -11.69 0.28
N SER A 113 0.96 -11.37 -0.88
CA SER A 113 0.54 -12.36 -1.89
C SER A 113 1.17 -11.97 -3.21
N GLU A 114 1.70 -12.98 -3.92
CA GLU A 114 2.23 -12.75 -5.27
C GLU A 114 1.07 -12.61 -6.24
N MET A 115 1.06 -11.51 -6.98
CA MET A 115 0.01 -11.16 -7.94
C MET A 115 0.64 -10.58 -9.20
N HIS A 116 -0.06 -10.71 -10.32
CA HIS A 116 0.21 -9.88 -11.47
C HIS A 116 -0.53 -8.56 -11.28
N VAL A 117 0.20 -7.46 -11.32
CA VAL A 117 -0.37 -6.11 -11.17
C VAL A 117 -0.14 -5.32 -12.44
N ASP A 118 -1.23 -4.82 -12.99
CA ASP A 118 -1.27 -3.85 -14.07
C ASP A 118 -1.89 -2.54 -13.56
N VAL A 119 -1.74 -1.47 -14.35
CA VAL A 119 -2.35 -0.17 -14.06
C VAL A 119 -3.25 0.21 -15.22
N GLU A 120 -4.49 0.59 -14.91
CA GLU A 120 -5.41 1.14 -15.91
C GLU A 120 -5.00 2.56 -16.30
N THR A 121 -4.60 2.74 -17.56
CA THR A 121 -4.07 4.01 -18.06
C THR A 121 -5.03 4.80 -18.95
N GLU A 122 -6.08 4.17 -19.50
CA GLU A 122 -6.95 4.78 -20.51
C GLU A 122 -8.41 4.96 -20.04
N GLY A 123 -8.83 4.16 -19.06
CA GLY A 123 -10.22 4.08 -18.62
C GLY A 123 -10.75 5.39 -18.05
N LYS A 124 -11.90 5.84 -18.53
CA LYS A 124 -12.56 7.08 -18.08
C LYS A 124 -12.87 7.10 -16.58
N PHE A 125 -13.22 5.94 -15.99
CA PHE A 125 -13.68 5.82 -14.61
C PHE A 125 -12.67 5.13 -13.70
N ALA A 126 -11.76 4.31 -14.28
CA ALA A 126 -10.83 3.48 -13.56
C ALA A 126 -9.36 3.89 -13.77
N ARG A 127 -9.09 4.97 -14.52
CA ARG A 127 -7.71 5.44 -14.75
C ARG A 127 -6.96 5.56 -13.42
N GLY A 128 -5.80 4.90 -13.33
CA GLY A 128 -4.96 4.80 -12.14
C GLY A 128 -5.35 3.67 -11.19
N GLU A 129 -6.33 2.83 -11.53
CA GLU A 129 -6.61 1.60 -10.78
C GLU A 129 -5.44 0.62 -10.91
N THR A 130 -5.03 0.02 -9.80
CA THR A 130 -4.12 -1.13 -9.80
C THR A 130 -4.93 -2.41 -9.88
N ILE A 131 -4.84 -3.09 -11.03
CA ILE A 131 -5.56 -4.32 -11.32
C ILE A 131 -4.69 -5.49 -10.88
N ALA A 132 -4.97 -6.04 -9.70
CA ALA A 132 -4.20 -7.13 -9.12
C ALA A 132 -4.87 -8.49 -9.38
N ASN A 133 -4.26 -9.27 -10.24
CA ASN A 133 -4.74 -10.60 -10.58
C ASN A 133 -4.18 -11.65 -9.60
N ARG A 134 -5.03 -12.13 -8.71
CA ARG A 134 -4.70 -13.12 -7.67
C ARG A 134 -4.57 -14.54 -8.21
N GLN A 135 -5.13 -14.84 -9.37
CA GLN A 135 -5.30 -16.21 -9.85
C GLN A 135 -4.35 -16.59 -10.98
N GLY A 136 -3.57 -15.62 -11.50
CA GLY A 136 -2.69 -15.86 -12.65
C GLY A 136 -3.44 -16.27 -13.93
N TYR A 137 -4.75 -16.08 -13.97
CA TYR A 137 -5.62 -16.39 -15.10
C TYR A 137 -6.55 -15.23 -15.37
N VAL A 138 -6.74 -14.94 -16.63
CA VAL A 138 -7.88 -14.17 -17.10
C VAL A 138 -9.07 -15.12 -17.12
N GLU A 139 -10.03 -14.81 -16.29
CA GLU A 139 -11.37 -15.43 -16.16
C GLU A 139 -11.49 -16.95 -16.37
N ARG A 140 -11.78 -17.64 -15.28
CA ARG A 140 -12.58 -18.86 -15.36
C ARG A 140 -14.05 -18.45 -15.37
N ASN A 141 -14.66 -18.38 -16.53
CA ASN A 141 -16.11 -18.40 -16.64
C ASN A 141 -16.59 -19.78 -16.21
N VAL A 142 -16.82 -19.97 -14.92
CA VAL A 142 -17.48 -21.18 -14.39
C VAL A 142 -18.98 -20.98 -14.51
N LEU A 143 -19.48 -20.97 -15.74
CA LEU A 143 -20.90 -21.19 -15.98
C LEU A 143 -21.08 -22.70 -16.13
N HIS A 144 -21.75 -23.31 -15.17
CA HIS A 144 -22.24 -24.71 -15.18
C HIS A 144 -21.18 -25.81 -15.03
N GLY A 145 -20.08 -25.57 -14.34
CA GLY A 145 -19.09 -26.62 -14.05
C GLY A 145 -18.19 -27.02 -15.20
N ASP A 146 -18.33 -26.41 -16.35
CA ASP A 146 -17.47 -26.63 -17.51
C ASP A 146 -16.31 -25.63 -17.50
N HIS A 147 -15.09 -26.14 -17.74
CA HIS A 147 -13.92 -25.30 -17.91
C HIS A 147 -13.81 -24.93 -19.39
N TYR A 148 -14.05 -23.68 -19.73
CA TYR A 148 -13.73 -23.15 -21.06
C TYR A 148 -12.32 -22.58 -21.03
N GLU A 149 -11.40 -23.17 -21.78
CA GLU A 149 -10.17 -22.47 -22.17
C GLU A 149 -10.55 -21.51 -23.31
N ILE A 150 -10.46 -20.22 -23.04
CA ILE A 150 -10.61 -19.23 -24.12
C ILE A 150 -9.25 -19.15 -24.81
N GLU A 151 -9.23 -19.55 -26.08
CA GLU A 151 -8.02 -19.49 -26.92
C GLU A 151 -7.49 -18.06 -26.97
N GLY A 152 -6.23 -17.85 -26.62
CA GLY A 152 -5.57 -16.52 -26.59
C GLY A 152 -5.47 -15.85 -25.22
N MET A 153 -5.86 -16.52 -24.13
CA MET A 153 -5.63 -16.03 -22.76
C MET A 153 -4.32 -16.59 -22.22
N ASP A 154 -3.29 -15.77 -22.19
CA ASP A 154 -2.00 -16.14 -21.63
C ASP A 154 -2.02 -16.18 -20.11
N LYS A 155 -1.33 -17.17 -19.52
CA LYS A 155 -1.02 -17.17 -18.10
C LYS A 155 -0.10 -15.98 -17.81
N VAL A 156 -0.54 -15.08 -16.94
CA VAL A 156 0.33 -14.00 -16.47
C VAL A 156 1.03 -14.43 -15.20
N SER A 157 2.37 -14.37 -15.23
CA SER A 157 3.17 -14.64 -14.05
C SER A 157 3.08 -13.46 -13.07
N PRO A 158 3.09 -13.72 -11.77
CA PRO A 158 3.18 -12.64 -10.78
C PRO A 158 4.41 -11.76 -11.04
N ASN A 159 4.21 -10.45 -10.95
CA ASN A 159 5.27 -9.45 -11.06
C ASN A 159 5.50 -8.68 -9.75
N THR A 160 4.60 -8.82 -8.78
CA THR A 160 4.56 -7.99 -7.58
C THR A 160 4.14 -8.80 -6.35
N LYS A 161 4.84 -8.56 -5.24
CA LYS A 161 4.39 -8.95 -3.89
C LYS A 161 3.45 -7.88 -3.37
N VAL A 162 2.16 -8.14 -3.34
CA VAL A 162 1.15 -7.20 -2.85
C VAL A 162 0.94 -7.41 -1.35
N CYS A 163 1.10 -6.36 -0.56
CA CYS A 163 0.82 -6.40 0.87
C CYS A 163 -0.70 -6.48 1.10
N VAL A 164 -1.15 -7.57 1.70
CA VAL A 164 -2.59 -7.84 1.96
C VAL A 164 -2.98 -7.67 3.43
N ASP A 165 -1.99 -7.65 4.33
CA ASP A 165 -2.20 -7.46 5.77
C ASP A 165 -0.94 -6.89 6.42
N VAL A 166 -1.10 -6.26 7.61
CA VAL A 166 -0.01 -5.65 8.39
C VAL A 166 -0.21 -5.89 9.88
N ASP A 167 0.87 -6.18 10.61
CA ASP A 167 0.93 -6.06 12.05
C ASP A 167 1.11 -4.58 12.43
N ALA A 168 -0.02 -3.88 12.48
CA ALA A 168 -0.06 -2.43 12.67
C ALA A 168 0.56 -2.00 14.01
N ASP A 169 0.32 -2.74 15.09
CA ASP A 169 0.85 -2.40 16.42
C ASP A 169 2.38 -2.53 16.46
N ARG A 170 2.93 -3.60 15.89
CA ARG A 170 4.37 -3.80 15.79
C ARG A 170 5.03 -2.76 14.89
N PHE A 171 4.41 -2.41 13.75
CA PHE A 171 4.88 -1.35 12.87
C PHE A 171 4.91 0.01 13.58
N LEU A 172 3.83 0.42 14.24
CA LEU A 172 3.76 1.70 14.93
C LEU A 172 4.75 1.80 16.11
N LYS A 173 4.97 0.71 16.82
CA LYS A 173 6.03 0.62 17.85
C LYS A 173 7.42 0.75 17.25
N LEU A 174 7.69 0.10 16.13
CA LEU A 174 8.96 0.24 15.40
C LEU A 174 9.17 1.70 14.98
N PHE A 175 8.15 2.34 14.37
CA PHE A 175 8.21 3.73 13.97
C PHE A 175 8.57 4.64 15.15
N ILE A 176 7.84 4.57 16.26
CA ILE A 176 8.08 5.38 17.47
C ILE A 176 9.51 5.14 18.00
N SER A 177 9.94 3.88 18.09
CA SER A 177 11.28 3.54 18.61
C SER A 177 12.38 4.16 17.76
N ARG A 178 12.25 4.14 16.44
CA ARG A 178 13.22 4.73 15.50
C ARG A 178 13.28 6.26 15.60
N ILE A 179 12.13 6.92 15.71
CA ILE A 179 12.06 8.37 15.89
C ILE A 179 12.69 8.77 17.25
N GLN A 180 12.52 7.95 18.29
CA GLN A 180 13.10 8.18 19.62
C GLN A 180 14.57 7.77 19.73
N GLY A 181 15.20 7.26 18.67
CA GLY A 181 16.61 6.85 18.66
C GLY A 181 16.89 5.55 19.45
N LYS A 182 15.94 4.64 19.47
CA LYS A 182 16.01 3.35 20.17
C LYS A 182 16.15 2.18 19.21
#